data_94c5374fd02d0905559b490ba7a99f49
#
_entry.id   94c5374fd02d0905559b490ba7a99f49
#
_cell.length_a   1.000
_cell.length_b   1.000
_cell.length_c   1.000
_cell.angle_alpha   90.00
_cell.angle_beta   90.00
_cell.angle_gamma   90.00
#
_symmetry.space_group_name_H-M   'P 1'
#
loop_
_entity.id
_entity.type
_entity.pdbx_description
1 polymer ?
#
loop_
_entity_poly.entity_id
_entity_poly.type
_entity_poly.pdbx_seq_one_letter_code
_entity_poly.pdbx_strand_id
1 'polypeptide(L)'
;MNVTAGVDNSIDWAFLSEEFGREGHAFVGVSAQLVGVMGRDTGRVPGGLIDTRGLPIRDPERYGDLTHPGDAFSFDIFTQSSIAAQDWLMSLYGKQADAFIAMGQSQSAGYLTSYINGIDPIVRVFDGYLIHGRGDGAPNPSTEGDRLPSVLIRDDVDVPVFIFETETDLTV
;
A
#
# COMPACT_ATOMS: atom_id res chain seq x y z
N MET A 1 0.32 -2.36 -0.12
CA MET A 1 -0.38 -1.11 0.27
C MET A 1 -1.35 -0.72 -0.84
N ASN A 2 -2.58 -0.37 -0.57
CA ASN A 2 -3.60 0.01 -1.58
C ASN A 2 -3.89 1.51 -1.54
N VAL A 3 -3.98 2.14 -2.70
CA VAL A 3 -4.26 3.58 -2.83
C VAL A 3 -5.37 3.88 -3.85
N THR A 4 -6.03 2.85 -4.38
CA THR A 4 -7.10 3.06 -5.35
C THR A 4 -8.26 3.81 -4.69
N ALA A 5 -8.45 5.07 -5.08
CA ALA A 5 -9.42 5.97 -4.45
C ALA A 5 -10.85 5.41 -4.47
N GLY A 6 -11.44 5.28 -3.29
CA GLY A 6 -12.82 4.82 -3.14
C GLY A 6 -13.10 3.41 -3.64
N VAL A 7 -12.09 2.55 -3.72
CA VAL A 7 -12.22 1.13 -4.11
C VAL A 7 -11.52 0.27 -3.08
N ASP A 8 -12.20 -0.75 -2.61
CA ASP A 8 -11.66 -1.73 -1.65
C ASP A 8 -10.89 -2.88 -2.31
N ASN A 9 -10.49 -2.69 -3.56
CA ASN A 9 -9.74 -3.65 -4.34
C ASN A 9 -8.37 -3.08 -4.73
N SER A 10 -7.31 -3.81 -4.43
CA SER A 10 -5.97 -3.48 -4.87
C SER A 10 -5.79 -3.80 -6.36
N ILE A 11 -5.07 -2.94 -7.07
CA ILE A 11 -4.71 -3.18 -8.46
C ILE A 11 -3.86 -4.46 -8.60
N ASP A 12 -2.99 -4.72 -7.64
CA ASP A 12 -2.17 -5.94 -7.62
C ASP A 12 -3.04 -7.20 -7.53
N TRP A 13 -4.09 -7.17 -6.70
CA TRP A 13 -5.07 -8.26 -6.63
C TRP A 13 -5.83 -8.43 -7.94
N ALA A 14 -6.22 -7.34 -8.57
CA ALA A 14 -6.98 -7.40 -9.83
C ALA A 14 -6.19 -8.09 -10.97
N PHE A 15 -4.86 -7.96 -10.97
CA PHE A 15 -4.00 -8.58 -11.98
C PHE A 15 -3.41 -9.94 -11.58
N LEU A 16 -3.21 -10.18 -10.30
CA LEU A 16 -2.42 -11.32 -9.82
C LEU A 16 -3.24 -12.34 -9.01
N SER A 17 -4.55 -12.13 -8.83
CA SER A 17 -5.37 -12.99 -7.96
C SER A 17 -5.38 -14.46 -8.37
N GLU A 18 -5.40 -14.75 -9.68
CA GLU A 18 -5.36 -16.13 -10.19
C GLU A 18 -4.01 -16.79 -9.88
N GLU A 19 -2.91 -16.05 -10.03
CA GLU A 19 -1.57 -16.53 -9.74
C GLU A 19 -1.39 -16.78 -8.24
N PHE A 20 -1.80 -15.82 -7.41
CA PHE A 20 -1.73 -15.98 -5.96
C PHE A 20 -2.55 -17.19 -5.49
N GLY A 21 -3.75 -17.37 -6.05
CA GLY A 21 -4.60 -18.52 -5.72
C GLY A 21 -3.97 -19.86 -6.16
N ARG A 22 -3.37 -19.90 -7.35
CA ARG A 22 -2.73 -21.11 -7.90
C ARG A 22 -1.51 -21.53 -7.09
N GLU A 23 -0.69 -20.56 -6.68
CA GLU A 23 0.54 -20.79 -5.93
C GLU A 23 0.30 -20.89 -4.40
N GLY A 24 -0.95 -20.73 -3.93
CA GLY A 24 -1.30 -20.85 -2.52
C GLY A 24 -0.87 -19.67 -1.65
N HIS A 25 -0.71 -18.49 -2.24
CA HIS A 25 -0.41 -17.26 -1.52
C HIS A 25 -1.66 -16.65 -0.91
N ALA A 26 -1.54 -16.12 0.31
CA ALA A 26 -2.53 -15.22 0.88
C ALA A 26 -2.22 -13.77 0.47
N PHE A 27 -3.24 -13.00 0.16
CA PHE A 27 -3.12 -11.58 -0.16
C PHE A 27 -3.96 -10.73 0.79
N VAL A 28 -3.36 -9.68 1.34
CA VAL A 28 -4.05 -8.72 2.21
C VAL A 28 -3.87 -7.31 1.64
N GLY A 29 -4.96 -6.69 1.21
CA GLY A 29 -4.98 -5.31 0.75
C GLY A 29 -5.18 -4.35 1.92
N VAL A 30 -4.23 -3.41 2.12
CA VAL A 30 -4.31 -2.39 3.17
C VAL A 30 -4.45 -1.01 2.56
N SER A 31 -5.60 -0.37 2.75
CA SER A 31 -5.85 1.04 2.38
C SER A 31 -5.31 1.96 3.47
N ALA A 32 -3.99 2.09 3.52
CA ALA A 32 -3.30 2.86 4.56
C ALA A 32 -3.29 4.37 4.31
N GLN A 33 -3.64 4.83 3.12
CA GLN A 33 -3.64 6.25 2.75
C GLN A 33 -5.05 6.81 2.76
N LEU A 34 -5.19 8.08 3.18
CA LEU A 34 -6.45 8.79 3.27
C LEU A 34 -7.28 8.68 1.98
N VAL A 35 -6.64 8.86 0.83
CA VAL A 35 -7.30 8.81 -0.48
C VAL A 35 -7.91 7.43 -0.79
N GLY A 36 -7.33 6.36 -0.29
CA GLY A 36 -7.84 5.00 -0.47
C GLY A 36 -9.17 4.76 0.25
N VAL A 37 -9.36 5.41 1.39
CA VAL A 37 -10.57 5.30 2.22
C VAL A 37 -11.57 6.41 1.92
N MET A 38 -11.12 7.66 2.02
CA MET A 38 -12.00 8.84 1.94
C MET A 38 -12.19 9.36 0.51
N GLY A 39 -11.43 8.84 -0.46
CA GLY A 39 -11.50 9.30 -1.84
C GLY A 39 -10.90 10.69 -2.05
N ARG A 40 -11.31 11.33 -3.14
CA ARG A 40 -10.92 12.70 -3.48
C ARG A 40 -12.13 13.62 -3.48
N ASP A 41 -11.98 14.83 -3.00
CA ASP A 41 -13.06 15.84 -2.89
C ASP A 41 -13.76 16.14 -4.21
N THR A 42 -13.05 16.00 -5.34
CA THR A 42 -13.60 16.29 -6.66
C THR A 42 -14.59 15.24 -7.16
N GLY A 43 -14.65 14.06 -6.54
CA GLY A 43 -15.54 12.96 -6.95
C GLY A 43 -15.32 12.42 -8.37
N ARG A 44 -14.40 13.01 -9.14
CA ARG A 44 -14.12 12.65 -10.53
C ARG A 44 -12.66 12.85 -10.92
N VAL A 45 -12.13 11.92 -11.69
CA VAL A 45 -10.88 12.13 -12.43
C VAL A 45 -11.22 12.93 -13.71
N PRO A 46 -10.32 13.80 -14.20
CA PRO A 46 -10.47 14.39 -15.52
C PRO A 46 -10.73 13.31 -16.57
N GLY A 47 -11.88 13.38 -17.26
CA GLY A 47 -12.35 12.32 -18.19
C GLY A 47 -13.56 11.53 -17.72
N GLY A 48 -13.96 11.63 -16.45
CA GLY A 48 -15.29 11.24 -15.94
C GLY A 48 -15.61 9.73 -15.86
N LEU A 49 -14.64 8.86 -16.11
CA LEU A 49 -14.87 7.40 -16.18
C LEU A 49 -14.68 6.68 -14.83
N ILE A 50 -14.07 7.31 -13.84
CA ILE A 50 -13.79 6.69 -12.55
C ILE A 50 -14.42 7.50 -11.43
N ASP A 51 -15.25 6.85 -10.63
CA ASP A 51 -15.80 7.41 -9.40
C ASP A 51 -14.71 7.38 -8.31
N THR A 52 -14.28 8.56 -7.86
CA THR A 52 -13.24 8.72 -6.83
C THR A 52 -13.80 9.11 -5.47
N ARG A 53 -15.13 9.01 -5.28
CA ARG A 53 -15.72 9.23 -3.94
C ARG A 53 -15.23 8.16 -2.96
N GLY A 54 -15.15 8.54 -1.69
CA GLY A 54 -14.69 7.63 -0.63
C GLY A 54 -15.62 6.42 -0.42
N LEU A 55 -15.09 5.39 0.17
CA LEU A 55 -15.82 4.17 0.53
C LEU A 55 -17.09 4.43 1.34
N PRO A 56 -17.09 5.32 2.37
CA PRO A 56 -18.30 5.63 3.13
C PRO A 56 -19.45 6.21 2.29
N ILE A 57 -19.13 6.87 1.18
CA ILE A 57 -20.13 7.47 0.27
C ILE A 57 -20.60 6.44 -0.77
N ARG A 58 -19.71 5.55 -1.20
CA ARG A 58 -20.00 4.56 -2.25
C ARG A 58 -20.80 3.37 -1.74
N ASP A 59 -20.50 2.94 -0.55
CA ASP A 59 -21.19 1.84 0.13
C ASP A 59 -21.35 2.19 1.61
N PRO A 60 -22.35 3.03 1.96
CA PRO A 60 -22.56 3.48 3.32
C PRO A 60 -23.05 2.37 4.26
N GLU A 61 -23.65 1.32 3.73
CA GLU A 61 -24.08 0.17 4.54
C GLU A 61 -22.88 -0.59 5.10
N ARG A 62 -21.83 -0.74 4.28
CA ARG A 62 -20.61 -1.48 4.65
C ARG A 62 -19.55 -0.58 5.30
N TYR A 63 -19.42 0.65 4.83
CA TYR A 63 -18.29 1.53 5.17
C TYR A 63 -18.68 2.87 5.79
N GLY A 64 -19.97 3.07 6.11
CA GLY A 64 -20.48 4.36 6.60
C GLY A 64 -19.77 4.90 7.84
N ASP A 65 -19.34 3.99 8.72
CA ASP A 65 -18.63 4.33 9.96
C ASP A 65 -17.10 4.42 9.80
N LEU A 66 -16.56 4.15 8.59
CA LEU A 66 -15.13 4.26 8.34
C LEU A 66 -14.67 5.71 8.40
N THR A 67 -13.59 5.92 9.13
CA THR A 67 -12.87 7.18 9.20
C THR A 67 -11.38 6.94 8.97
N HIS A 68 -10.66 7.98 8.55
CA HIS A 68 -9.21 7.93 8.40
C HIS A 68 -8.59 9.14 9.08
N PRO A 69 -7.59 8.96 9.97
CA PRO A 69 -7.04 10.05 10.78
C PRO A 69 -6.12 11.01 10.02
N GLY A 70 -5.83 10.75 8.74
CA GLY A 70 -4.89 11.51 7.92
C GLY A 70 -3.65 10.73 7.52
N ASP A 71 -2.94 11.19 6.48
CA ASP A 71 -1.80 10.48 5.90
C ASP A 71 -0.57 10.45 6.82
N ALA A 72 -0.51 11.31 7.85
CA ALA A 72 0.49 11.23 8.90
C ALA A 72 0.51 9.85 9.61
N PHE A 73 -0.61 9.15 9.61
CA PHE A 73 -0.78 7.82 10.22
C PHE A 73 -0.66 6.66 9.22
N SER A 74 -0.41 6.92 7.94
CA SER A 74 -0.40 5.89 6.90
C SER A 74 0.60 4.77 7.19
N PHE A 75 1.77 5.09 7.71
CA PHE A 75 2.79 4.11 8.04
C PHE A 75 2.42 3.26 9.26
N ASP A 76 1.83 3.88 10.29
CA ASP A 76 1.32 3.17 11.47
C ASP A 76 0.16 2.26 11.10
N ILE A 77 -0.80 2.74 10.31
CA ILE A 77 -1.92 1.95 9.82
C ILE A 77 -1.41 0.74 9.04
N PHE A 78 -0.44 0.93 8.15
CA PHE A 78 0.15 -0.16 7.37
C PHE A 78 0.82 -1.18 8.28
N THR A 79 1.65 -0.74 9.21
CA THR A 79 2.35 -1.61 10.18
C THR A 79 1.37 -2.41 11.02
N GLN A 80 0.41 -1.73 11.67
CA GLN A 80 -0.55 -2.39 12.57
C GLN A 80 -1.48 -3.35 11.83
N SER A 81 -1.95 -2.97 10.64
CA SER A 81 -2.77 -3.85 9.81
C SER A 81 -2.00 -5.08 9.35
N SER A 82 -0.71 -4.94 9.08
CA SER A 82 0.15 -6.05 8.68
C SER A 82 0.39 -7.03 9.82
N ILE A 83 0.61 -6.54 11.04
CA ILE A 83 0.71 -7.37 12.24
C ILE A 83 -0.62 -8.11 12.50
N ALA A 84 -1.74 -7.39 12.46
CA ALA A 84 -3.06 -7.98 12.64
C ALA A 84 -3.39 -9.03 11.56
N ALA A 85 -2.92 -8.85 10.32
CA ALA A 85 -3.08 -9.83 9.26
C ALA A 85 -2.33 -11.13 9.54
N GLN A 86 -1.13 -11.08 10.10
CA GLN A 86 -0.37 -12.27 10.50
C GLN A 86 -1.10 -13.04 11.61
N ASP A 87 -1.60 -12.32 12.63
CA ASP A 87 -2.38 -12.93 13.72
C ASP A 87 -3.67 -13.57 13.20
N TRP A 88 -4.33 -12.91 12.26
CA TRP A 88 -5.53 -13.43 11.63
C TRP A 88 -5.27 -14.69 10.80
N LEU A 89 -4.21 -14.70 9.99
CA LEU A 89 -3.78 -15.88 9.23
C LEU A 89 -3.45 -17.05 10.16
N MET A 90 -2.72 -16.77 11.26
CA MET A 90 -2.45 -17.79 12.28
C MET A 90 -3.75 -18.35 12.86
N SER A 91 -4.75 -17.52 13.12
CA SER A 91 -6.05 -17.97 13.66
C SER A 91 -6.83 -18.84 12.69
N LEU A 92 -6.73 -18.56 11.38
CA LEU A 92 -7.45 -19.32 10.35
C LEU A 92 -6.78 -20.64 9.98
N TYR A 93 -5.47 -20.64 9.87
CA TYR A 93 -4.71 -21.76 9.30
C TYR A 93 -3.85 -22.51 10.32
N GLY A 94 -3.75 -22.01 11.55
CA GLY A 94 -2.92 -22.61 12.61
C GLY A 94 -1.42 -22.55 12.34
N LYS A 95 -0.99 -21.74 11.36
CA LYS A 95 0.43 -21.53 11.00
C LYS A 95 0.67 -20.11 10.56
N GLN A 96 1.89 -19.63 10.75
CA GLN A 96 2.35 -18.38 10.16
C GLN A 96 2.65 -18.58 8.67
N ALA A 97 2.69 -17.48 7.91
CA ALA A 97 3.23 -17.50 6.56
C ALA A 97 4.73 -17.81 6.59
N ASP A 98 5.22 -18.52 5.57
CA ASP A 98 6.65 -18.83 5.44
C ASP A 98 7.48 -17.58 5.14
N ALA A 99 6.86 -16.58 4.48
CA ALA A 99 7.42 -15.25 4.25
C ALA A 99 6.29 -14.23 4.16
N PHE A 100 6.53 -13.02 4.66
CA PHE A 100 5.59 -11.91 4.64
C PHE A 100 6.16 -10.75 3.82
N ILE A 101 5.64 -10.58 2.61
CA ILE A 101 6.16 -9.64 1.63
C ILE A 101 5.25 -8.42 1.52
N ALA A 102 5.82 -7.23 1.69
CA ALA A 102 5.12 -6.00 1.42
C ALA A 102 5.26 -5.63 -0.06
N MET A 103 4.13 -5.29 -0.69
CA MET A 103 4.15 -4.82 -2.08
C MET A 103 3.43 -3.49 -2.25
N GLY A 104 3.89 -2.70 -3.21
CA GLY A 104 3.30 -1.41 -3.54
C GLY A 104 3.55 -1.00 -4.98
N GLN A 105 2.51 -0.43 -5.61
CA GLN A 105 2.51 0.03 -6.98
C GLN A 105 2.30 1.55 -7.04
N SER A 106 3.01 2.25 -7.95
CA SER A 106 2.82 3.68 -8.23
C SER A 106 2.96 4.54 -6.96
N GLN A 107 1.92 5.25 -6.54
CA GLN A 107 1.93 6.06 -5.32
C GLN A 107 2.27 5.20 -4.08
N SER A 108 1.73 3.98 -4.00
CA SER A 108 2.03 3.06 -2.90
C SER A 108 3.49 2.59 -2.92
N ALA A 109 4.11 2.50 -4.09
CA ALA A 109 5.55 2.23 -4.21
C ALA A 109 6.39 3.34 -3.57
N GLY A 110 6.01 4.62 -3.78
CA GLY A 110 6.64 5.76 -3.11
C GLY A 110 6.48 5.71 -1.58
N TYR A 111 5.29 5.39 -1.08
CA TYR A 111 5.08 5.19 0.36
C TYR A 111 5.92 4.03 0.90
N LEU A 112 6.01 2.94 0.17
CA LEU A 112 6.81 1.80 0.58
C LEU A 112 8.32 2.12 0.59
N THR A 113 8.79 2.97 -0.33
CA THR A 113 10.16 3.50 -0.31
C THR A 113 10.45 4.26 0.98
N SER A 114 9.56 5.15 1.40
CA SER A 114 9.70 5.85 2.70
C SER A 114 9.64 4.90 3.88
N TYR A 115 8.78 3.89 3.80
CA TYR A 115 8.66 2.86 4.84
C TYR A 115 9.96 2.10 5.02
N ILE A 116 10.55 1.59 3.94
CA ILE A 116 11.82 0.86 3.95
C ILE A 116 12.93 1.72 4.54
N ASN A 117 12.97 3.00 4.16
CA ASN A 117 14.05 3.88 4.59
C ASN A 117 13.95 4.34 6.05
N GLY A 118 12.73 4.56 6.54
CA GLY A 118 12.53 5.22 7.83
C GLY A 118 11.81 4.40 8.89
N ILE A 119 11.00 3.42 8.51
CA ILE A 119 10.14 2.67 9.44
C ILE A 119 10.64 1.25 9.64
N ASP A 120 10.93 0.54 8.55
CA ASP A 120 11.40 -0.85 8.60
C ASP A 120 12.58 -1.08 9.55
N PRO A 121 13.61 -0.23 9.61
CA PRO A 121 14.73 -0.41 10.53
C PRO A 121 14.32 -0.47 12.01
N ILE A 122 13.14 0.06 12.34
CA ILE A 122 12.61 0.13 13.70
C ILE A 122 11.66 -1.04 13.98
N VAL A 123 10.75 -1.34 13.03
CA VAL A 123 9.62 -2.25 13.27
C VAL A 123 9.84 -3.68 12.76
N ARG A 124 10.55 -3.87 11.65
CA ARG A 124 10.96 -5.17 11.07
C ARG A 124 9.81 -6.18 10.96
N VAL A 125 8.75 -5.79 10.27
CA VAL A 125 7.54 -6.61 10.13
C VAL A 125 7.60 -7.53 8.92
N PHE A 126 8.34 -7.14 7.87
CA PHE A 126 8.34 -7.83 6.58
C PHE A 126 9.66 -8.58 6.32
N ASP A 127 9.55 -9.71 5.63
CA ASP A 127 10.69 -10.52 5.18
C ASP A 127 11.21 -10.07 3.81
N GLY A 128 10.54 -9.14 3.15
CA GLY A 128 10.97 -8.57 1.87
C GLY A 128 9.99 -7.57 1.30
N TYR A 129 10.41 -6.91 0.23
CA TYR A 129 9.66 -5.83 -0.42
C TYR A 129 9.62 -6.02 -1.93
N LEU A 130 8.45 -5.81 -2.52
CA LEU A 130 8.24 -5.69 -3.96
C LEU A 130 7.71 -4.28 -4.27
N ILE A 131 8.49 -3.51 -5.01
CA ILE A 131 8.18 -2.14 -5.42
C ILE A 131 8.09 -2.12 -6.93
N HIS A 132 6.98 -1.59 -7.47
CA HIS A 132 6.87 -1.49 -8.91
C HIS A 132 6.13 -0.23 -9.37
N GLY A 133 6.52 0.25 -10.57
CA GLY A 133 5.94 1.43 -11.20
C GLY A 133 6.10 2.69 -10.34
N ARG A 134 7.24 2.88 -9.68
CA ARG A 134 7.49 4.05 -8.84
C ARG A 134 8.11 5.18 -9.63
N GLY A 135 7.74 6.42 -9.30
CA GLY A 135 8.55 7.58 -9.66
C GLY A 135 9.68 7.85 -8.65
N ASP A 136 10.51 8.82 -8.91
CA ASP A 136 11.66 9.18 -8.06
C ASP A 136 11.30 9.64 -6.66
N GLY A 137 10.15 10.31 -6.51
CA GLY A 137 9.74 10.92 -5.26
C GLY A 137 9.04 9.96 -4.29
N ALA A 138 9.17 10.26 -3.01
CA ALA A 138 8.49 9.55 -1.93
C ALA A 138 7.89 10.53 -0.91
N PRO A 139 6.81 10.18 -0.20
CA PRO A 139 6.29 11.02 0.87
C PRO A 139 7.30 11.15 2.00
N ASN A 140 7.34 12.33 2.62
CA ASN A 140 8.13 12.56 3.82
C ASN A 140 7.40 11.94 5.03
N PRO A 141 7.98 10.95 5.71
CA PRO A 141 7.32 10.31 6.85
C PRO A 141 7.17 11.22 8.07
N SER A 142 7.88 12.33 8.10
CA SER A 142 7.85 13.28 9.23
C SER A 142 6.91 14.46 9.01
N THR A 143 6.38 14.66 7.80
CA THR A 143 5.57 15.83 7.45
C THR A 143 4.46 15.46 6.49
N GLU A 144 3.22 15.56 6.94
CA GLU A 144 2.06 15.25 6.12
C GLU A 144 1.98 16.18 4.89
N GLY A 145 1.73 15.58 3.73
CA GLY A 145 1.59 16.28 2.46
C GLY A 145 2.90 16.61 1.73
N ASP A 146 4.03 16.59 2.41
CA ASP A 146 5.32 16.84 1.79
C ASP A 146 5.83 15.61 1.02
N ARG A 147 6.47 15.85 -0.10
CA ARG A 147 7.17 14.83 -0.88
C ARG A 147 8.63 15.17 -1.06
N LEU A 148 9.46 14.18 -0.86
CA LEU A 148 10.87 14.26 -1.19
C LEU A 148 11.02 14.03 -2.70
N PRO A 149 11.73 14.89 -3.44
CA PRO A 149 11.71 14.87 -4.91
C PRO A 149 12.49 13.71 -5.53
N SER A 150 13.48 13.19 -4.84
CA SER A 150 14.25 12.03 -5.28
C SER A 150 14.72 11.25 -4.06
N VAL A 151 14.29 10.00 -3.96
CA VAL A 151 14.60 9.15 -2.80
C VAL A 151 15.14 7.81 -3.30
N LEU A 152 16.39 7.55 -2.97
CA LEU A 152 16.99 6.24 -3.14
C LEU A 152 16.57 5.33 -1.99
N ILE A 153 16.36 4.06 -2.29
CA ILE A 153 16.22 3.04 -1.25
C ILE A 153 17.60 2.79 -0.67
N ARG A 154 17.66 2.74 0.66
CA ARG A 154 18.90 2.44 1.38
C ARG A 154 19.41 1.04 1.01
N ASP A 155 20.70 0.84 1.06
CA ASP A 155 21.39 -0.40 0.69
C ASP A 155 21.80 -1.27 1.89
N ASP A 156 21.48 -0.81 3.10
CA ASP A 156 21.78 -1.48 4.36
C ASP A 156 20.52 -2.06 5.04
N VAL A 157 19.50 -2.41 4.27
CA VAL A 157 18.33 -3.17 4.76
C VAL A 157 18.67 -4.64 4.92
N ASP A 158 18.13 -5.27 5.97
CA ASP A 158 18.40 -6.66 6.30
C ASP A 158 17.59 -7.67 5.44
N VAL A 159 16.63 -7.19 4.65
CA VAL A 159 15.72 -8.02 3.85
C VAL A 159 15.78 -7.66 2.36
N PRO A 160 15.49 -8.59 1.44
CA PRO A 160 15.54 -8.31 0.01
C PRO A 160 14.51 -7.26 -0.40
N VAL A 161 14.92 -6.35 -1.29
CA VAL A 161 14.07 -5.38 -1.95
C VAL A 161 14.14 -5.63 -3.45
N PHE A 162 13.02 -6.03 -4.05
CA PHE A 162 12.90 -6.19 -5.49
C PHE A 162 12.18 -4.97 -6.08
N ILE A 163 12.82 -4.33 -7.07
CA ILE A 163 12.25 -3.19 -7.78
C ILE A 163 11.96 -3.61 -9.21
N PHE A 164 10.73 -3.42 -9.65
CA PHE A 164 10.28 -3.68 -10.99
C PHE A 164 9.74 -2.40 -11.63
N GLU A 165 10.41 -1.95 -12.69
CA GLU A 165 10.02 -0.75 -13.44
C GLU A 165 9.81 -1.11 -14.90
N THR A 166 8.84 -0.45 -15.53
CA THR A 166 8.64 -0.54 -16.98
C THR A 166 9.37 0.59 -17.69
N GLU A 167 9.49 0.50 -19.02
CA GLU A 167 10.10 1.56 -19.83
C GLU A 167 9.42 2.92 -19.58
N THR A 168 8.11 2.93 -19.39
CA THR A 168 7.35 4.16 -19.12
C THR A 168 7.74 4.80 -17.80
N ASP A 169 8.04 4.00 -16.78
CA ASP A 169 8.42 4.50 -15.45
C ASP A 169 9.82 5.17 -15.46
N LEU A 170 10.65 4.78 -16.42
CA LEU A 170 12.01 5.32 -16.58
C LEU A 170 12.08 6.62 -17.40
N THR A 171 10.99 6.97 -18.09
CA THR A 171 10.97 8.09 -19.06
C THR A 171 10.10 9.27 -18.64
N VAL A 172 9.51 9.25 -17.45
CA VAL A 172 8.61 10.30 -16.92
C VAL A 172 9.30 11.07 -15.79
#